data_cf38af23a7bb2eb9072fe5189d582c2a
#
_entry.id   cf38af23a7bb2eb9072fe5189d582c2a
#
_cell.length_a   1.000
_cell.length_b   1.000
_cell.length_c   1.000
_cell.angle_alpha   90.00
_cell.angle_beta   90.00
_cell.angle_gamma   90.00
#
_symmetry.space_group_name_H-M   'P 1'
#
loop_
_entity.id
_entity.type
_entity.pdbx_description
1 polymer ?
#
loop_
_entity_poly.entity_id
_entity_poly.type
_entity_poly.pdbx_seq_one_letter_code
_entity_poly.pdbx_strand_id
1 'polypeptide(L)'
;KVCQNNEALAPLIKDLPDTEYGKVSKETLWKNLEYFLKAVVPEAEKIGMKLAMHPDDPQIDTIRGISRIMTSVENFIRLTKMVTSPSNGITMCQGNFSLMGVDIPATVKTFSKLIHFVHFRNVLDLSGNKPSTKFTETFHDEGQIDMYAAMKSYYDIGFKGPIRPDHVPTMAGDSNER
;
A
#
# COMPACT_ATOMS: atom_id res chain seq x y z
N LYS A 1 -7.96 19.82 13.96
CA LYS A 1 -8.75 19.36 12.78
C LYS A 1 -8.30 17.93 12.55
N VAL A 2 -9.23 17.00 12.65
CA VAL A 2 -9.06 15.59 12.33
C VAL A 2 -8.33 15.45 11.00
N CYS A 3 -7.43 14.49 10.91
CA CYS A 3 -6.81 14.05 9.68
C CYS A 3 -7.80 14.19 8.53
N GLN A 4 -7.38 14.84 7.48
CA GLN A 4 -8.24 15.04 6.32
C GLN A 4 -8.63 13.66 5.82
N ASN A 5 -9.89 13.35 5.96
CA ASN A 5 -10.47 12.14 5.40
C ASN A 5 -10.16 12.10 3.92
N ASN A 6 -9.63 11.01 3.42
CA ASN A 6 -9.49 10.77 1.99
C ASN A 6 -10.86 10.87 1.26
N GLU A 7 -11.97 10.91 2.02
CA GLU A 7 -13.29 11.30 1.52
C GLU A 7 -13.31 12.60 0.72
N ALA A 8 -12.51 13.58 1.14
CA ALA A 8 -12.43 14.87 0.45
C ALA A 8 -11.57 14.82 -0.82
N LEU A 9 -10.65 13.85 -0.91
CA LEU A 9 -9.74 13.75 -2.06
C LEU A 9 -10.35 12.96 -3.22
N ALA A 10 -11.13 11.91 -2.97
CA ALA A 10 -11.70 11.09 -4.02
C ALA A 10 -12.64 11.84 -4.99
N PRO A 11 -13.55 12.73 -4.54
CA PRO A 11 -14.31 13.61 -5.42
C PRO A 11 -13.43 14.60 -6.17
N LEU A 12 -12.48 15.25 -5.48
CA LEU A 12 -11.59 16.25 -6.09
C LEU A 12 -10.68 15.63 -7.17
N ILE A 13 -10.24 14.40 -6.98
CA ILE A 13 -9.39 13.69 -7.94
C ILE A 13 -10.17 13.27 -9.20
N LYS A 14 -11.45 12.93 -9.06
CA LYS A 14 -12.31 12.55 -10.20
C LYS A 14 -12.56 13.69 -11.18
N ASP A 15 -12.62 14.92 -10.68
CA ASP A 15 -12.93 16.12 -11.46
C ASP A 15 -11.70 16.79 -12.06
N LEU A 16 -10.50 16.30 -11.76
CA LEU A 16 -9.27 16.81 -12.32
C LEU A 16 -9.07 16.32 -13.77
N PRO A 17 -8.56 17.19 -14.66
CA PRO A 17 -8.25 16.78 -16.03
C PRO A 17 -7.19 15.68 -16.07
N ASP A 18 -7.16 14.93 -17.17
CA ASP A 18 -6.10 13.96 -17.43
C ASP A 18 -4.71 14.62 -17.30
N THR A 19 -3.70 13.83 -16.99
CA THR A 19 -2.31 14.28 -16.98
C THR A 19 -1.83 14.55 -18.41
N GLU A 20 -0.65 15.14 -18.57
CA GLU A 20 0.02 15.33 -19.88
C GLU A 20 0.24 14.02 -20.65
N TYR A 21 0.26 12.87 -19.96
CA TYR A 21 0.38 11.55 -20.56
C TYR A 21 -0.96 11.00 -21.08
N GLY A 22 -2.06 11.71 -20.89
CA GLY A 22 -3.40 11.28 -21.27
C GLY A 22 -3.82 10.00 -20.54
N LYS A 23 -4.55 9.12 -21.24
CA LYS A 23 -5.04 7.86 -20.67
C LYS A 23 -3.98 6.78 -20.75
N VAL A 24 -3.61 6.22 -19.59
CA VAL A 24 -2.66 5.11 -19.49
C VAL A 24 -3.38 3.89 -18.93
N SER A 25 -3.42 2.80 -19.71
CA SER A 25 -4.13 1.58 -19.35
C SER A 25 -3.39 0.73 -18.31
N LYS A 26 -4.11 -0.18 -17.65
CA LYS A 26 -3.51 -1.16 -16.73
C LYS A 26 -2.45 -2.02 -17.44
N GLU A 27 -2.71 -2.42 -18.67
CA GLU A 27 -1.78 -3.22 -19.50
C GLU A 27 -0.48 -2.47 -19.77
N THR A 28 -0.58 -1.18 -20.08
CA THR A 28 0.61 -0.32 -20.29
C THR A 28 1.42 -0.21 -19.01
N LEU A 29 0.77 0.01 -17.85
CA LEU A 29 1.46 0.08 -16.57
C LEU A 29 2.15 -1.24 -16.22
N TRP A 30 1.48 -2.38 -16.44
CA TRP A 30 2.09 -3.69 -16.19
C TRP A 30 3.33 -3.92 -17.06
N LYS A 31 3.30 -3.55 -18.36
CA LYS A 31 4.47 -3.64 -19.25
C LYS A 31 5.60 -2.74 -18.78
N ASN A 32 5.29 -1.50 -18.40
CA ASN A 32 6.29 -0.56 -17.91
C ASN A 32 6.93 -1.04 -16.60
N LEU A 33 6.11 -1.57 -15.68
CA LEU A 33 6.59 -2.13 -14.42
C LEU A 33 7.49 -3.35 -14.67
N GLU A 34 7.11 -4.24 -15.57
CA GLU A 34 7.93 -5.40 -15.93
C GLU A 34 9.28 -4.98 -16.50
N TYR A 35 9.28 -4.01 -17.43
CA TYR A 35 10.51 -3.45 -17.98
C TYR A 35 11.41 -2.86 -16.90
N PHE A 36 10.84 -2.06 -16.00
CA PHE A 36 11.57 -1.46 -14.89
C PHE A 36 12.16 -2.52 -13.95
N LEU A 37 11.35 -3.48 -13.51
CA LEU A 37 11.80 -4.51 -12.58
C LEU A 37 12.89 -5.40 -13.17
N LYS A 38 12.79 -5.76 -14.45
CA LYS A 38 13.84 -6.55 -15.16
C LYS A 38 15.17 -5.82 -15.20
N ALA A 39 15.16 -4.50 -15.26
CA ALA A 39 16.38 -3.70 -15.25
C ALA A 39 16.94 -3.47 -13.84
N VAL A 40 16.08 -3.16 -12.87
CA VAL A 40 16.52 -2.66 -11.55
C VAL A 40 16.71 -3.78 -10.53
N VAL A 41 15.87 -4.83 -10.55
CA VAL A 41 15.96 -5.91 -9.56
C VAL A 41 17.31 -6.62 -9.56
N PRO A 42 17.93 -6.99 -10.70
CA PRO A 42 19.25 -7.60 -10.70
C PRO A 42 20.35 -6.71 -10.10
N GLU A 43 20.26 -5.40 -10.32
CA GLU A 43 21.23 -4.46 -9.76
C GLU A 43 21.03 -4.28 -8.24
N ALA A 44 19.77 -4.22 -7.79
CA ALA A 44 19.44 -4.20 -6.37
C ALA A 44 19.95 -5.47 -5.66
N GLU A 45 19.79 -6.63 -6.28
CA GLU A 45 20.24 -7.90 -5.73
C GLU A 45 21.77 -7.96 -5.56
N LYS A 46 22.53 -7.47 -6.54
CA LYS A 46 24.02 -7.42 -6.48
C LYS A 46 24.55 -6.66 -5.26
N ILE A 47 23.85 -5.62 -4.84
CA ILE A 47 24.25 -4.77 -3.70
C ILE A 47 23.46 -5.07 -2.42
N GLY A 48 22.64 -6.13 -2.41
CA GLY A 48 21.82 -6.52 -1.27
C GLY A 48 20.67 -5.55 -0.93
N MET A 49 20.30 -4.67 -1.87
CA MET A 49 19.19 -3.74 -1.69
C MET A 49 17.85 -4.45 -1.83
N LYS A 50 16.85 -4.02 -1.06
CA LYS A 50 15.48 -4.52 -1.10
C LYS A 50 14.56 -3.46 -1.70
N LEU A 51 13.86 -3.82 -2.77
CA LEU A 51 12.76 -3.03 -3.32
C LEU A 51 11.47 -3.40 -2.60
N ALA A 52 10.66 -2.43 -2.25
CA ALA A 52 9.44 -2.63 -1.48
C ALA A 52 8.28 -1.86 -2.15
N MET A 53 7.53 -2.54 -3.03
CA MET A 53 6.39 -1.94 -3.72
C MET A 53 5.29 -1.62 -2.73
N HIS A 54 4.85 -0.36 -2.71
CA HIS A 54 3.74 0.13 -1.88
C HIS A 54 2.40 -0.04 -2.61
N PRO A 55 1.30 -0.31 -1.89
CA PRO A 55 -0.04 -0.27 -2.45
C PRO A 55 -0.38 1.11 -3.02
N ASP A 56 -1.23 1.14 -4.04
CA ASP A 56 -1.85 2.39 -4.47
C ASP A 56 -2.74 2.96 -3.35
N ASP A 57 -2.64 4.25 -3.07
CA ASP A 57 -3.44 4.97 -2.08
C ASP A 57 -3.97 6.27 -2.71
N PRO A 58 -5.28 6.49 -2.76
CA PRO A 58 -6.38 5.58 -2.40
C PRO A 58 -6.56 4.40 -3.37
N GLN A 59 -7.38 3.42 -2.94
CA GLN A 59 -7.70 2.19 -3.69
C GLN A 59 -8.73 2.46 -4.80
N ILE A 60 -8.36 3.27 -5.79
CA ILE A 60 -9.23 3.61 -6.93
C ILE A 60 -8.61 3.13 -8.23
N ASP A 61 -9.46 2.88 -9.24
CA ASP A 61 -9.02 2.29 -10.51
C ASP A 61 -8.20 3.23 -11.38
N THR A 62 -8.45 4.54 -11.27
CA THR A 62 -7.83 5.53 -12.15
C THR A 62 -7.73 6.88 -11.46
N ILE A 63 -6.61 7.58 -11.63
CA ILE A 63 -6.43 8.97 -11.21
C ILE A 63 -5.95 9.77 -12.44
N ARG A 64 -6.71 10.79 -12.83
CA ARG A 64 -6.37 11.72 -13.92
C ARG A 64 -5.92 11.00 -15.21
N GLY A 65 -6.72 9.98 -15.62
CA GLY A 65 -6.43 9.18 -16.81
C GLY A 65 -5.41 8.05 -16.61
N ILE A 66 -4.66 8.04 -15.52
CA ILE A 66 -3.68 6.98 -15.22
C ILE A 66 -4.35 5.86 -14.42
N SER A 67 -4.33 4.66 -14.95
CA SER A 67 -4.80 3.46 -14.23
C SER A 67 -3.94 3.16 -13.00
N ARG A 68 -4.52 2.39 -12.07
CA ARG A 68 -3.84 1.93 -10.84
C ARG A 68 -3.76 0.40 -10.86
N ILE A 69 -2.65 -0.16 -10.46
CA ILE A 69 -2.39 -1.60 -10.55
C ILE A 69 -1.99 -2.27 -9.23
N MET A 70 -1.59 -1.51 -8.20
CA MET A 70 -1.27 -2.06 -6.89
C MET A 70 -2.48 -1.98 -5.93
N THR A 71 -3.61 -2.55 -6.36
CA THR A 71 -4.91 -2.39 -5.71
C THR A 71 -5.53 -3.71 -5.18
N SER A 72 -4.84 -4.84 -5.34
CA SER A 72 -5.29 -6.14 -4.81
C SER A 72 -4.14 -7.08 -4.49
N VAL A 73 -4.38 -8.07 -3.64
CA VAL A 73 -3.39 -9.11 -3.28
C VAL A 73 -2.89 -9.87 -4.51
N GLU A 74 -3.78 -10.18 -5.46
CA GLU A 74 -3.44 -10.88 -6.70
C GLU A 74 -2.43 -10.08 -7.53
N ASN A 75 -2.58 -8.74 -7.55
CA ASN A 75 -1.67 -7.86 -8.25
C ASN A 75 -0.28 -7.84 -7.58
N PHE A 76 -0.21 -7.89 -6.26
CA PHE A 76 1.05 -8.06 -5.54
C PHE A 76 1.69 -9.44 -5.76
N ILE A 77 0.89 -10.50 -5.83
CA ILE A 77 1.38 -11.83 -6.20
C ILE A 77 1.94 -11.80 -7.64
N ARG A 78 1.25 -11.15 -8.58
CA ARG A 78 1.75 -10.94 -9.95
C ARG A 78 3.07 -10.19 -9.95
N LEU A 79 3.17 -9.06 -9.23
CA LEU A 79 4.38 -8.26 -9.07
C LEU A 79 5.58 -9.12 -8.64
N THR A 80 5.43 -9.89 -7.57
CA THR A 80 6.52 -10.70 -7.01
C THR A 80 6.95 -11.84 -7.93
N LYS A 81 6.08 -12.28 -8.83
CA LYS A 81 6.35 -13.32 -9.83
C LYS A 81 6.94 -12.78 -11.13
N MET A 82 6.84 -11.47 -11.42
CA MET A 82 7.37 -10.88 -12.66
C MET A 82 8.89 -11.02 -12.75
N VAL A 83 9.58 -10.78 -11.63
CA VAL A 83 11.01 -11.02 -11.48
C VAL A 83 11.21 -11.69 -10.13
N THR A 84 11.40 -13.00 -10.13
CA THR A 84 11.60 -13.78 -8.91
C THR A 84 12.97 -13.49 -8.34
N SER A 85 13.02 -12.73 -7.26
CA SER A 85 14.24 -12.33 -6.57
C SER A 85 13.96 -12.04 -5.10
N PRO A 86 14.90 -12.32 -4.19
CA PRO A 86 14.79 -11.88 -2.81
C PRO A 86 14.83 -10.34 -2.65
N SER A 87 15.19 -9.62 -3.72
CA SER A 87 15.19 -8.15 -3.74
C SER A 87 13.90 -7.52 -4.28
N ASN A 88 13.00 -8.32 -4.88
CA ASN A 88 11.70 -7.86 -5.36
C ASN A 88 10.60 -8.21 -4.34
N GLY A 89 10.15 -7.26 -3.57
CA GLY A 89 9.17 -7.48 -2.53
C GLY A 89 8.20 -6.31 -2.35
N ILE A 90 7.55 -6.29 -1.20
CA ILE A 90 6.44 -5.39 -0.94
C ILE A 90 6.64 -4.56 0.33
N THR A 91 6.02 -3.40 0.35
CA THR A 91 5.66 -2.69 1.58
C THR A 91 4.30 -3.22 2.04
N MET A 92 4.27 -3.87 3.19
CA MET A 92 3.03 -4.29 3.82
C MET A 92 2.42 -3.09 4.54
N CYS A 93 1.72 -2.23 3.77
CA CYS A 93 0.91 -1.15 4.34
C CYS A 93 -0.44 -1.72 4.78
N GLN A 94 -0.51 -2.17 6.04
CA GLN A 94 -1.67 -2.92 6.51
C GLN A 94 -2.98 -2.10 6.47
N GLY A 95 -2.92 -0.77 6.61
CA GLY A 95 -4.08 0.09 6.38
C GLY A 95 -4.66 -0.08 4.97
N ASN A 96 -3.83 0.04 3.93
CA ASN A 96 -4.26 -0.14 2.54
C ASN A 96 -4.75 -1.57 2.27
N PHE A 97 -4.04 -2.60 2.76
CA PHE A 97 -4.47 -3.98 2.58
C PHE A 97 -5.81 -4.25 3.29
N SER A 98 -6.05 -3.69 4.47
CA SER A 98 -7.34 -3.84 5.16
C SER A 98 -8.50 -3.17 4.38
N LEU A 99 -8.22 -2.06 3.68
CA LEU A 99 -9.18 -1.40 2.80
C LEU A 99 -9.47 -2.21 1.52
N MET A 100 -8.57 -3.11 1.10
CA MET A 100 -8.86 -4.10 0.06
C MET A 100 -9.81 -5.21 0.55
N GLY A 101 -10.07 -5.30 1.87
CA GLY A 101 -10.97 -6.29 2.45
C GLY A 101 -10.31 -7.64 2.77
N VAL A 102 -9.00 -7.64 2.96
CA VAL A 102 -8.26 -8.88 3.25
C VAL A 102 -7.92 -9.04 4.73
N ASP A 103 -7.74 -10.27 5.17
CA ASP A 103 -7.24 -10.60 6.49
C ASP A 103 -5.73 -10.29 6.57
N ILE A 104 -5.32 -9.44 7.52
CA ILE A 104 -3.93 -8.97 7.63
C ILE A 104 -2.99 -10.11 8.03
N PRO A 105 -3.25 -10.93 9.08
CA PRO A 105 -2.41 -12.05 9.43
C PRO A 105 -2.22 -13.07 8.29
N ALA A 106 -3.27 -13.39 7.55
CA ALA A 106 -3.18 -14.29 6.40
C ALA A 106 -2.35 -13.70 5.26
N THR A 107 -2.52 -12.40 4.99
CA THR A 107 -1.76 -11.67 3.96
C THR A 107 -0.28 -11.59 4.33
N VAL A 108 0.05 -11.32 5.59
CA VAL A 108 1.43 -11.33 6.09
C VAL A 108 2.08 -12.71 5.88
N LYS A 109 1.37 -13.80 6.17
CA LYS A 109 1.87 -15.16 5.91
C LYS A 109 2.07 -15.42 4.42
N THR A 110 1.16 -14.94 3.57
CA THR A 110 1.23 -15.10 2.11
C THR A 110 2.51 -14.50 1.53
N PHE A 111 2.87 -13.29 1.92
CA PHE A 111 4.06 -12.63 1.40
C PHE A 111 5.33 -12.93 2.20
N SER A 112 5.22 -13.21 3.49
CA SER A 112 6.31 -13.70 4.34
C SER A 112 7.65 -12.98 4.07
N LYS A 113 8.66 -13.70 3.54
CA LYS A 113 10.00 -13.18 3.26
C LYS A 113 10.06 -12.07 2.20
N LEU A 114 8.99 -11.88 1.44
CA LEU A 114 8.88 -10.81 0.45
C LEU A 114 8.38 -9.50 1.03
N ILE A 115 8.03 -9.46 2.32
CA ILE A 115 7.77 -8.21 3.03
C ILE A 115 9.11 -7.59 3.38
N HIS A 116 9.41 -6.44 2.76
CA HIS A 116 10.67 -5.74 2.99
C HIS A 116 10.51 -4.52 3.89
N PHE A 117 9.30 -3.97 3.96
CA PHE A 117 8.95 -2.83 4.79
C PHE A 117 7.53 -3.00 5.32
N VAL A 118 7.25 -2.49 6.52
CA VAL A 118 5.91 -2.51 7.11
C VAL A 118 5.47 -1.09 7.45
N HIS A 119 4.31 -0.69 6.95
CA HIS A 119 3.52 0.40 7.50
C HIS A 119 2.52 -0.17 8.50
N PHE A 120 2.84 -0.01 9.79
CA PHE A 120 2.03 -0.50 10.90
C PHE A 120 0.91 0.50 11.20
N ARG A 121 0.10 0.76 10.18
CA ARG A 121 -0.94 1.78 10.10
C ARG A 121 -2.30 1.16 10.42
N ASN A 122 -3.14 1.87 11.15
CA ASN A 122 -4.53 1.48 11.33
C ASN A 122 -5.48 2.51 10.69
N VAL A 123 -6.61 2.05 10.22
CA VAL A 123 -7.64 2.85 9.55
C VAL A 123 -9.02 2.35 9.94
N LEU A 124 -10.03 3.19 9.74
CA LEU A 124 -11.43 2.82 9.87
C LEU A 124 -12.15 3.05 8.54
N ASP A 125 -12.69 1.98 7.97
CA ASP A 125 -13.53 2.05 6.77
C ASP A 125 -14.87 2.72 7.10
N LEU A 126 -15.24 3.71 6.30
CA LEU A 126 -16.50 4.46 6.43
C LEU A 126 -17.49 4.12 5.32
N SER A 127 -17.12 3.27 4.35
CA SER A 127 -17.95 2.96 3.18
C SER A 127 -18.80 1.71 3.37
N GLY A 128 -18.34 0.77 4.19
CA GLY A 128 -18.90 -0.58 4.30
C GLY A 128 -18.70 -1.46 3.05
N ASN A 129 -18.04 -0.95 2.02
CA ASN A 129 -17.76 -1.67 0.77
C ASN A 129 -16.27 -1.98 0.63
N LYS A 130 -15.93 -3.03 -0.13
CA LYS A 130 -14.55 -3.40 -0.41
C LYS A 130 -14.29 -3.53 -1.92
N PRO A 131 -13.18 -3.03 -2.44
CA PRO A 131 -12.21 -2.19 -1.74
C PRO A 131 -12.81 -0.84 -1.31
N SER A 132 -12.40 -0.34 -0.15
CA SER A 132 -12.89 0.93 0.36
C SER A 132 -12.04 2.09 -0.11
N THR A 133 -12.74 3.17 -0.55
CA THR A 133 -12.12 4.46 -0.89
C THR A 133 -12.54 5.57 0.05
N LYS A 134 -13.36 5.24 1.05
CA LYS A 134 -13.90 6.15 2.04
C LYS A 134 -13.50 5.66 3.43
N PHE A 135 -12.45 6.22 4.00
CA PHE A 135 -11.91 5.81 5.29
C PHE A 135 -11.32 6.99 6.04
N THR A 136 -11.01 6.79 7.31
CA THR A 136 -10.27 7.75 8.13
C THR A 136 -9.02 7.11 8.72
N GLU A 137 -7.98 7.92 8.90
CA GLU A 137 -6.84 7.54 9.71
C GLU A 137 -7.25 7.46 11.18
N THR A 138 -6.72 6.48 11.89
CA THR A 138 -6.97 6.29 13.31
C THR A 138 -5.67 6.14 14.09
N PHE A 139 -5.74 6.30 15.40
CA PHE A 139 -4.67 5.77 16.26
C PHE A 139 -4.67 4.24 16.21
N HIS A 140 -3.56 3.63 16.60
CA HIS A 140 -3.33 2.20 16.40
C HIS A 140 -4.38 1.31 17.10
N ASP A 141 -4.96 1.76 18.19
CA ASP A 141 -5.97 1.05 19.00
C ASP A 141 -7.43 1.39 18.62
N GLU A 142 -7.66 2.32 17.68
CA GLU A 142 -9.00 2.82 17.36
C GLU A 142 -9.51 2.36 15.99
N GLY A 143 -8.69 1.72 15.18
CA GLY A 143 -9.05 1.31 13.81
C GLY A 143 -9.67 -0.08 13.73
N GLN A 144 -9.86 -0.53 12.50
CA GLN A 144 -10.50 -1.82 12.21
C GLN A 144 -9.55 -3.03 12.26
N ILE A 145 -8.24 -2.81 12.29
CA ILE A 145 -7.24 -3.88 12.27
C ILE A 145 -6.94 -4.30 13.70
N ASP A 146 -6.98 -5.61 13.98
CA ASP A 146 -6.41 -6.17 15.20
C ASP A 146 -4.88 -6.04 15.16
N MET A 147 -4.36 -4.99 15.79
CA MET A 147 -2.94 -4.65 15.77
C MET A 147 -2.09 -5.67 16.52
N TYR A 148 -2.66 -6.34 17.53
CA TYR A 148 -1.97 -7.43 18.23
C TYR A 148 -1.80 -8.65 17.31
N ALA A 149 -2.88 -9.09 16.66
CA ALA A 149 -2.83 -10.19 15.70
C ALA A 149 -1.89 -9.88 14.52
N ALA A 150 -1.90 -8.64 14.03
CA ALA A 150 -0.97 -8.18 13.01
C ALA A 150 0.49 -8.28 13.49
N MET A 151 0.83 -7.73 14.65
CA MET A 151 2.19 -7.79 15.21
C MET A 151 2.64 -9.24 15.45
N LYS A 152 1.73 -10.06 15.98
CA LYS A 152 2.01 -11.48 16.16
C LYS A 152 2.33 -12.18 14.84
N SER A 153 1.63 -11.84 13.75
CA SER A 153 1.88 -12.44 12.45
C SER A 153 3.27 -12.08 11.90
N TYR A 154 3.74 -10.85 12.09
CA TYR A 154 5.13 -10.46 11.74
C TYR A 154 6.16 -11.21 12.57
N TYR A 155 5.89 -11.37 13.85
CA TYR A 155 6.75 -12.18 14.73
C TYR A 155 6.82 -13.64 14.27
N ASP A 156 5.67 -14.25 13.96
CA ASP A 156 5.55 -15.65 13.56
C ASP A 156 6.29 -15.96 12.26
N ILE A 157 6.33 -15.01 11.30
CA ILE A 157 7.13 -15.16 10.06
C ILE A 157 8.60 -14.82 10.24
N GLY A 158 9.02 -14.39 11.43
CA GLY A 158 10.39 -13.99 11.74
C GLY A 158 10.82 -12.71 11.04
N PHE A 159 9.90 -11.75 10.81
CA PHE A 159 10.22 -10.47 10.18
C PHE A 159 11.27 -9.69 10.98
N LYS A 160 12.28 -9.15 10.30
CA LYS A 160 13.39 -8.38 10.89
C LYS A 160 13.60 -7.03 10.21
N GLY A 161 12.74 -6.69 9.26
CA GLY A 161 12.82 -5.42 8.53
C GLY A 161 12.30 -4.23 9.32
N PRO A 162 12.34 -3.05 8.73
CA PRO A 162 11.82 -1.83 9.37
C PRO A 162 10.30 -1.85 9.45
N ILE A 163 9.79 -1.36 10.60
CA ILE A 163 8.36 -1.13 10.86
C ILE A 163 8.20 0.35 11.22
N ARG A 164 7.22 0.98 10.61
CA ARG A 164 6.92 2.40 10.81
C ARG A 164 5.42 2.58 11.06
N PRO A 165 4.99 3.50 11.98
CA PRO A 165 3.58 3.79 12.20
C PRO A 165 2.85 4.32 10.97
N ASP A 166 3.54 5.09 10.10
CA ASP A 166 3.03 5.75 8.91
C ASP A 166 2.07 6.90 9.24
N HIS A 167 0.82 6.87 8.74
CA HIS A 167 -0.16 7.92 9.00
C HIS A 167 -0.86 7.69 10.34
N VAL A 168 -1.05 8.79 11.08
CA VAL A 168 -1.82 8.85 12.33
C VAL A 168 -2.58 10.18 12.37
N PRO A 169 -3.67 10.30 13.14
CA PRO A 169 -4.33 11.58 13.36
C PRO A 169 -3.39 12.62 13.96
N THR A 170 -3.60 13.88 13.60
CA THR A 170 -2.89 15.01 14.23
C THR A 170 -3.33 15.19 15.68
N MET A 171 -2.39 15.48 16.56
CA MET A 171 -2.65 15.77 17.97
C MET A 171 -2.69 17.27 18.23
N ALA A 172 -3.29 17.66 19.36
CA ALA A 172 -3.26 19.05 19.81
C ALA A 172 -1.80 19.52 19.99
N GLY A 173 -1.44 20.60 19.32
CA GLY A 173 -0.07 21.12 19.30
C GLY A 173 0.76 20.73 18.09
N ASP A 174 0.29 19.83 17.23
CA ASP A 174 0.93 19.60 15.93
C ASP A 174 0.80 20.84 15.04
N SER A 175 1.90 21.26 14.43
CA SER A 175 1.88 22.30 13.41
C SER A 175 1.78 21.69 12.01
N ASN A 176 1.03 22.35 11.14
CA ASN A 176 0.99 21.98 9.71
C ASN A 176 2.20 22.53 8.92
N GLU A 177 3.14 23.16 9.61
CA GLU A 177 4.37 23.69 9.02
C GLU A 177 5.43 22.58 8.94
N ARG A 178 5.59 22.09 7.73
CA ARG A 178 6.75 21.29 7.31
C ARG A 178 7.36 21.92 6.09
#